data_93b2e92bfa7e29cc425292e4a56aed8a
#
_entry.id   93b2e92bfa7e29cc425292e4a56aed8a
#
_cell.length_a   1.000
_cell.length_b   1.000
_cell.length_c   1.000
_cell.angle_alpha   90.00
_cell.angle_beta   90.00
_cell.angle_gamma   90.00
#
_symmetry.space_group_name_H-M   'P 1'
#
loop_
_entity.id
_entity.type
_entity.pdbx_description
1 polymer ?
#
loop_
_entity_poly.entity_id
_entity_poly.type
_entity_poly.pdbx_seq_one_letter_code
_entity_poly.pdbx_strand_id
1 'polypeptide(L)'
;KNNNTISVIFLDVVMESDDAGLQVVKRVREELNNQHVRIILRTGQAGNTPEEKVIREYDINDYKTKTELTRSKLVTSLITAIRSYEQVCQLEYQSDAMNTIVSASKSILGLTDIKVLCKEIIKHLGIILECQQVGLVCSKLDGDNFIQVLGGSGHYESYFGEKLANVDSVALEQVDQCFESAQHCQTDSSVTFIVKSKHRQAAIYLECEHKPSDAQLQFAEI
;
A
#
# COMPACT_ATOMS: atom_id res chain seq x y z
N LYS A 1 -9.16 12.20 -15.83
CA LYS A 1 -9.13 12.05 -14.35
C LYS A 1 -9.45 10.61 -14.06
N ASN A 2 -8.49 9.85 -13.59
CA ASN A 2 -8.71 8.46 -13.16
C ASN A 2 -9.67 8.47 -11.98
N ASN A 3 -10.91 8.06 -12.22
CA ASN A 3 -11.88 7.89 -11.15
C ASN A 3 -11.77 6.43 -10.67
N ASN A 4 -10.86 6.15 -9.74
CA ASN A 4 -10.62 4.82 -9.17
C ASN A 4 -11.78 4.30 -8.31
N THR A 5 -12.92 4.98 -8.33
CA THR A 5 -14.10 4.60 -7.54
C THR A 5 -15.01 3.61 -8.25
N ILE A 6 -14.83 3.38 -9.56
CA ILE A 6 -15.65 2.44 -10.33
C ILE A 6 -15.00 1.07 -10.32
N SER A 7 -15.62 0.11 -9.64
CA SER A 7 -15.14 -1.28 -9.57
C SER A 7 -15.66 -2.17 -10.69
N VAL A 8 -16.89 -1.94 -11.15
CA VAL A 8 -17.57 -2.79 -12.16
C VAL A 8 -18.34 -1.94 -13.15
N ILE A 9 -18.27 -2.32 -14.43
CA ILE A 9 -19.08 -1.75 -15.51
C ILE A 9 -19.89 -2.88 -16.17
N PHE A 10 -21.22 -2.74 -16.19
CA PHE A 10 -22.09 -3.52 -17.05
C PHE A 10 -22.32 -2.72 -18.34
N LEU A 11 -21.95 -3.28 -19.47
CA LEU A 11 -21.90 -2.54 -20.73
C LEU A 11 -22.62 -3.31 -21.82
N ASP A 12 -23.56 -2.65 -22.51
CA ASP A 12 -24.17 -3.23 -23.69
C ASP A 12 -23.19 -3.18 -24.86
N VAL A 13 -23.13 -4.25 -25.65
CA VAL A 13 -22.32 -4.29 -26.88
C VAL A 13 -22.88 -3.31 -27.92
N VAL A 14 -24.18 -3.41 -28.16
CA VAL A 14 -24.90 -2.58 -29.12
C VAL A 14 -25.53 -1.40 -28.38
N MET A 15 -25.16 -0.20 -28.76
CA MET A 15 -25.74 1.07 -28.29
C MET A 15 -26.04 1.97 -29.51
N GLU A 16 -25.26 3.04 -29.72
CA GLU A 16 -25.39 3.93 -30.90
C GLU A 16 -24.86 3.27 -32.17
N SER A 17 -23.95 2.29 -32.05
CA SER A 17 -23.45 1.41 -33.11
C SER A 17 -23.40 -0.04 -32.63
N ASP A 18 -23.24 -0.98 -33.58
CA ASP A 18 -23.22 -2.42 -33.32
C ASP A 18 -22.03 -2.86 -32.45
N ASP A 19 -21.00 -2.03 -32.32
CA ASP A 19 -19.75 -2.27 -31.61
C ASP A 19 -19.42 -1.20 -30.55
N ALA A 20 -20.33 -0.26 -30.29
CA ALA A 20 -20.09 0.87 -29.38
C ALA A 20 -19.57 0.44 -28.01
N GLY A 21 -20.12 -0.64 -27.45
CA GLY A 21 -19.63 -1.21 -26.17
C GLY A 21 -18.19 -1.69 -26.26
N LEU A 22 -17.80 -2.33 -27.36
CA LEU A 22 -16.41 -2.79 -27.56
C LEU A 22 -15.43 -1.61 -27.69
N GLN A 23 -15.85 -0.53 -28.34
CA GLN A 23 -15.05 0.69 -28.43
C GLN A 23 -14.84 1.32 -27.03
N VAL A 24 -15.87 1.33 -26.17
CA VAL A 24 -15.71 1.79 -24.78
C VAL A 24 -14.72 0.92 -24.02
N VAL A 25 -14.76 -0.41 -24.18
CA VAL A 25 -13.78 -1.31 -23.56
C VAL A 25 -12.37 -0.94 -23.99
N LYS A 26 -12.12 -0.79 -25.29
CA LYS A 26 -10.82 -0.37 -25.83
C LYS A 26 -10.33 0.92 -25.17
N ARG A 27 -11.17 1.93 -25.11
CA ARG A 27 -10.81 3.21 -24.48
C ARG A 27 -10.45 3.04 -23.02
N VAL A 28 -11.17 2.22 -22.26
CA VAL A 28 -10.87 1.95 -20.85
C VAL A 28 -9.54 1.24 -20.70
N ARG A 29 -9.26 0.22 -21.52
CA ARG A 29 -8.04 -0.59 -21.43
C ARG A 29 -6.82 0.12 -22.02
N GLU A 30 -6.93 0.70 -23.20
CA GLU A 30 -5.81 1.24 -23.98
C GLU A 30 -5.57 2.73 -23.71
N GLU A 31 -6.63 3.58 -23.74
CA GLU A 31 -6.47 5.03 -23.59
C GLU A 31 -6.39 5.46 -22.11
N LEU A 32 -7.21 4.87 -21.23
CA LEU A 32 -7.21 5.17 -19.80
C LEU A 32 -6.26 4.26 -19.00
N ASN A 33 -5.69 3.24 -19.65
CA ASN A 33 -4.80 2.23 -19.04
C ASN A 33 -5.38 1.64 -17.73
N ASN A 34 -6.72 1.48 -17.67
CA ASN A 34 -7.38 0.95 -16.47
C ASN A 34 -7.59 -0.56 -16.61
N GLN A 35 -6.72 -1.34 -15.99
CA GLN A 35 -6.75 -2.80 -15.96
C GLN A 35 -7.56 -3.34 -14.77
N HIS A 36 -7.93 -2.49 -13.80
CA HIS A 36 -8.58 -2.90 -12.54
C HIS A 36 -10.07 -3.04 -12.68
N VAL A 37 -10.74 -2.07 -13.33
CA VAL A 37 -12.20 -2.10 -13.46
C VAL A 37 -12.66 -3.39 -14.16
N ARG A 38 -13.60 -4.08 -13.54
CA ARG A 38 -14.19 -5.30 -14.10
C ARG A 38 -15.28 -4.94 -15.10
N ILE A 39 -15.18 -5.44 -16.33
CA ILE A 39 -16.13 -5.15 -17.39
C ILE A 39 -16.90 -6.41 -17.72
N ILE A 40 -18.24 -6.32 -17.63
CA ILE A 40 -19.17 -7.37 -18.02
C ILE A 40 -19.96 -6.87 -19.23
N LEU A 41 -19.72 -7.48 -20.38
CA LEU A 41 -20.48 -7.18 -21.58
C LEU A 41 -21.80 -7.93 -21.57
N ARG A 42 -22.84 -7.29 -22.07
CA ARG A 42 -24.11 -7.93 -22.35
C ARG A 42 -24.59 -7.63 -23.76
N THR A 43 -25.22 -8.61 -24.41
CA THR A 43 -25.74 -8.50 -25.74
C THR A 43 -27.20 -8.95 -25.85
N GLY A 44 -27.96 -8.37 -26.75
CA GLY A 44 -29.31 -8.81 -27.05
C GLY A 44 -29.37 -9.98 -28.02
N GLN A 45 -28.32 -10.20 -28.80
CA GLN A 45 -28.20 -11.30 -29.77
C GLN A 45 -26.88 -12.00 -29.52
N ALA A 46 -26.86 -13.36 -29.54
CA ALA A 46 -25.62 -14.09 -29.69
C ALA A 46 -25.01 -13.69 -31.04
N GLY A 47 -23.97 -12.84 -30.99
CA GLY A 47 -23.33 -12.31 -32.18
C GLY A 47 -22.63 -13.41 -32.98
N ASN A 48 -22.28 -13.11 -34.24
CA ASN A 48 -21.49 -13.98 -35.09
C ASN A 48 -20.05 -14.24 -34.60
N THR A 49 -19.64 -13.57 -33.54
CA THR A 49 -18.31 -13.72 -32.97
C THR A 49 -18.38 -14.59 -31.71
N PRO A 50 -17.56 -15.65 -31.63
CA PRO A 50 -17.51 -16.52 -30.44
C PRO A 50 -17.17 -15.73 -29.17
N GLU A 51 -17.89 -15.95 -28.07
CA GLU A 51 -17.69 -15.29 -26.78
C GLU A 51 -16.24 -15.31 -26.31
N GLU A 52 -15.56 -16.48 -26.44
CA GLU A 52 -14.15 -16.65 -26.07
C GLU A 52 -13.22 -15.68 -26.81
N LYS A 53 -13.49 -15.39 -28.08
CA LYS A 53 -12.68 -14.46 -28.85
C LYS A 53 -12.83 -13.04 -28.32
N VAL A 54 -14.06 -12.63 -28.04
CA VAL A 54 -14.35 -11.28 -27.49
C VAL A 54 -13.70 -11.14 -26.09
N ILE A 55 -13.83 -12.14 -25.22
CA ILE A 55 -13.24 -12.12 -23.88
C ILE A 55 -11.73 -11.93 -23.94
N ARG A 56 -11.02 -12.68 -24.80
CA ARG A 56 -9.55 -12.61 -24.93
C ARG A 56 -9.07 -11.34 -25.62
N GLU A 57 -9.75 -10.92 -26.67
CA GLU A 57 -9.30 -9.80 -27.52
C GLU A 57 -9.50 -8.46 -26.84
N TYR A 58 -10.55 -8.32 -26.02
CA TYR A 58 -10.92 -7.06 -25.38
C TYR A 58 -10.63 -7.00 -23.86
N ASP A 59 -10.04 -8.04 -23.29
CA ASP A 59 -9.75 -8.11 -21.85
C ASP A 59 -10.97 -7.77 -20.99
N ILE A 60 -12.08 -8.44 -21.25
CA ILE A 60 -13.31 -8.34 -20.45
C ILE A 60 -13.40 -9.49 -19.45
N ASN A 61 -14.18 -9.30 -18.39
CA ASN A 61 -14.26 -10.26 -17.29
C ASN A 61 -15.40 -11.27 -17.45
N ASP A 62 -16.44 -10.89 -18.15
CA ASP A 62 -17.57 -11.76 -18.42
C ASP A 62 -18.37 -11.27 -19.65
N TYR A 63 -19.07 -12.20 -20.33
CA TYR A 63 -19.94 -11.94 -21.46
C TYR A 63 -21.26 -12.65 -21.26
N LYS A 64 -22.38 -11.94 -21.29
CA LYS A 64 -23.72 -12.48 -21.03
C LYS A 64 -24.72 -12.07 -22.08
N THR A 65 -25.60 -12.98 -22.44
CA THR A 65 -26.79 -12.61 -23.22
C THR A 65 -27.84 -11.94 -22.31
N LYS A 66 -28.63 -11.01 -22.85
CA LYS A 66 -29.69 -10.33 -22.08
C LYS A 66 -30.74 -11.33 -21.56
N THR A 67 -30.96 -12.43 -22.27
CA THR A 67 -31.90 -13.49 -21.88
C THR A 67 -31.41 -14.36 -20.74
N GLU A 68 -30.10 -14.50 -20.57
CA GLU A 68 -29.49 -15.27 -19.48
C GLU A 68 -29.37 -14.47 -18.17
N LEU A 69 -29.41 -13.15 -18.22
CA LEU A 69 -29.28 -12.28 -17.05
C LEU A 69 -30.57 -12.20 -16.24
N THR A 70 -30.89 -13.27 -15.54
CA THR A 70 -31.90 -13.21 -14.47
C THR A 70 -31.40 -12.36 -13.31
N ARG A 71 -32.31 -11.88 -12.44
CA ARG A 71 -31.94 -11.11 -11.24
C ARG A 71 -30.87 -11.82 -10.40
N SER A 72 -31.03 -13.12 -10.18
CA SER A 72 -30.08 -13.90 -9.40
C SER A 72 -28.70 -13.96 -10.06
N LYS A 73 -28.64 -14.24 -11.37
CA LYS A 73 -27.38 -14.28 -12.12
C LYS A 73 -26.69 -12.91 -12.16
N LEU A 74 -27.46 -11.83 -12.31
CA LEU A 74 -26.92 -10.46 -12.27
C LEU A 74 -26.24 -10.15 -10.92
N VAL A 75 -26.91 -10.48 -9.82
CA VAL A 75 -26.35 -10.27 -8.47
C VAL A 75 -25.10 -11.11 -8.28
N THR A 76 -25.10 -12.38 -8.69
CA THR A 76 -23.93 -13.26 -8.60
C THR A 76 -22.74 -12.70 -9.41
N SER A 77 -22.97 -12.31 -10.68
CA SER A 77 -21.91 -11.72 -11.52
C SER A 77 -21.36 -10.43 -10.91
N LEU A 78 -22.24 -9.58 -10.35
CA LEU A 78 -21.82 -8.34 -9.68
C LEU A 78 -20.92 -8.61 -8.46
N ILE A 79 -21.35 -9.52 -7.56
CA ILE A 79 -20.58 -9.87 -6.37
C ILE A 79 -19.22 -10.46 -6.77
N THR A 80 -19.20 -11.36 -7.75
CA THR A 80 -17.96 -11.98 -8.24
C THR A 80 -17.02 -10.93 -8.83
N ALA A 81 -17.55 -9.99 -9.62
CA ALA A 81 -16.77 -8.93 -10.23
C ALA A 81 -16.20 -7.94 -9.17
N ILE A 82 -16.99 -7.58 -8.16
CA ILE A 82 -16.51 -6.72 -7.06
C ILE A 82 -15.37 -7.40 -6.31
N ARG A 83 -15.54 -8.67 -5.92
CA ARG A 83 -14.48 -9.44 -5.24
C ARG A 83 -13.21 -9.54 -6.09
N SER A 84 -13.36 -9.78 -7.39
CA SER A 84 -12.22 -9.82 -8.32
C SER A 84 -11.51 -8.47 -8.42
N TYR A 85 -12.24 -7.37 -8.41
CA TYR A 85 -11.68 -6.02 -8.38
C TYR A 85 -10.86 -5.79 -7.10
N GLU A 86 -11.45 -6.09 -5.93
CA GLU A 86 -10.78 -5.96 -4.63
C GLU A 86 -9.49 -6.78 -4.56
N GLN A 87 -9.53 -8.04 -5.05
CA GLN A 87 -8.35 -8.90 -5.10
C GLN A 87 -7.23 -8.33 -5.97
N VAL A 88 -7.54 -7.78 -7.14
CA VAL A 88 -6.53 -7.19 -8.02
C VAL A 88 -5.93 -5.94 -7.39
N CYS A 89 -6.74 -5.06 -6.82
CA CYS A 89 -6.25 -3.88 -6.12
C CYS A 89 -5.35 -4.26 -4.92
N GLN A 90 -5.72 -5.30 -4.18
CA GLN A 90 -4.92 -5.79 -3.06
C GLN A 90 -3.58 -6.37 -3.52
N LEU A 91 -3.57 -7.16 -4.59
CA LEU A 91 -2.33 -7.72 -5.16
C LEU A 91 -1.39 -6.62 -5.66
N GLU A 92 -1.92 -5.59 -6.29
CA GLU A 92 -1.13 -4.46 -6.76
C GLU A 92 -0.52 -3.69 -5.59
N TYR A 93 -1.33 -3.38 -4.57
CA TYR A 93 -0.83 -2.75 -3.34
C TYR A 93 0.31 -3.57 -2.72
N GLN A 94 0.16 -4.90 -2.62
CA GLN A 94 1.19 -5.79 -2.10
C GLN A 94 2.46 -5.77 -2.97
N SER A 95 2.31 -5.76 -4.30
CA SER A 95 3.43 -5.69 -5.23
C SER A 95 4.21 -4.38 -5.10
N ASP A 96 3.51 -3.25 -4.98
CA ASP A 96 4.14 -1.94 -4.82
C ASP A 96 4.86 -1.81 -3.48
N ALA A 97 4.25 -2.31 -2.40
CA ALA A 97 4.91 -2.38 -1.10
C ALA A 97 6.19 -3.23 -1.16
N MET A 98 6.14 -4.41 -1.79
CA MET A 98 7.33 -5.27 -1.95
C MET A 98 8.42 -4.59 -2.79
N ASN A 99 8.07 -3.92 -3.88
CA ASN A 99 9.03 -3.16 -4.69
C ASN A 99 9.69 -2.03 -3.89
N THR A 100 8.94 -1.38 -3.01
CA THR A 100 9.45 -0.35 -2.10
C THR A 100 10.46 -0.95 -1.13
N ILE A 101 10.16 -2.10 -0.50
CA ILE A 101 11.07 -2.81 0.41
C ILE A 101 12.36 -3.22 -0.31
N VAL A 102 12.26 -3.79 -1.52
CA VAL A 102 13.44 -4.20 -2.31
C VAL A 102 14.30 -2.99 -2.66
N SER A 103 13.69 -1.86 -3.01
CA SER A 103 14.40 -0.62 -3.34
C SER A 103 15.07 -0.04 -2.10
N ALA A 104 14.39 -0.05 -0.95
CA ALA A 104 14.95 0.35 0.34
C ALA A 104 16.17 -0.50 0.72
N SER A 105 16.04 -1.82 0.64
CA SER A 105 17.13 -2.75 0.95
C SER A 105 18.38 -2.49 0.09
N LYS A 106 18.19 -2.22 -1.21
CA LYS A 106 19.31 -1.90 -2.12
C LYS A 106 20.02 -0.58 -1.74
N SER A 107 19.26 0.44 -1.33
CA SER A 107 19.84 1.73 -0.94
C SER A 107 20.57 1.64 0.41
N ILE A 108 20.08 0.83 1.34
CA ILE A 108 20.64 0.66 2.69
C ILE A 108 21.95 -0.14 2.66
N LEU A 109 22.04 -1.20 1.85
CA LEU A 109 23.21 -2.08 1.81
C LEU A 109 24.52 -1.41 1.38
N GLY A 110 24.46 -0.22 0.76
CA GLY A 110 25.63 0.55 0.34
C GLY A 110 26.05 1.66 1.31
N LEU A 111 25.33 1.86 2.43
CA LEU A 111 25.56 3.00 3.32
C LEU A 111 26.56 2.65 4.43
N THR A 112 27.58 3.49 4.59
CA THR A 112 28.59 3.39 5.65
C THR A 112 28.39 4.40 6.77
N ASP A 113 27.64 5.49 6.52
CA ASP A 113 27.34 6.53 7.50
C ASP A 113 26.00 6.25 8.19
N ILE A 114 26.05 6.10 9.53
CA ILE A 114 24.89 5.79 10.37
C ILE A 114 23.79 6.87 10.25
N LYS A 115 24.15 8.16 10.06
CA LYS A 115 23.17 9.24 9.89
C LYS A 115 22.38 9.07 8.61
N VAL A 116 23.09 8.77 7.52
CA VAL A 116 22.47 8.54 6.20
C VAL A 116 21.58 7.30 6.25
N LEU A 117 22.06 6.24 6.91
CA LEU A 117 21.28 5.02 7.13
C LEU A 117 19.96 5.32 7.87
N CYS A 118 20.03 6.05 8.99
CA CYS A 118 18.82 6.40 9.76
C CYS A 118 17.82 7.22 8.92
N LYS A 119 18.29 8.19 8.13
CA LYS A 119 17.43 8.98 7.23
C LYS A 119 16.76 8.12 6.17
N GLU A 120 17.49 7.21 5.53
CA GLU A 120 16.90 6.32 4.51
C GLU A 120 15.90 5.35 5.13
N ILE A 121 16.14 4.81 6.33
CA ILE A 121 15.17 3.99 7.07
C ILE A 121 13.88 4.78 7.32
N ILE A 122 13.96 5.99 7.89
CA ILE A 122 12.81 6.85 8.17
C ILE A 122 12.03 7.15 6.89
N LYS A 123 12.73 7.51 5.82
CA LYS A 123 12.14 7.82 4.52
C LYS A 123 11.36 6.63 3.93
N HIS A 124 11.97 5.44 3.92
CA HIS A 124 11.33 4.27 3.34
C HIS A 124 10.14 3.77 4.18
N LEU A 125 10.26 3.77 5.50
CA LEU A 125 9.15 3.45 6.38
C LEU A 125 8.03 4.49 6.26
N GLY A 126 8.36 5.78 6.16
CA GLY A 126 7.38 6.84 5.91
C GLY A 126 6.59 6.63 4.62
N ILE A 127 7.23 6.15 3.54
CA ILE A 127 6.56 5.82 2.27
C ILE A 127 5.63 4.60 2.45
N ILE A 128 6.10 3.52 3.08
CA ILE A 128 5.32 2.28 3.30
C ILE A 128 4.08 2.54 4.15
N LEU A 129 4.24 3.35 5.20
CA LEU A 129 3.19 3.65 6.18
C LEU A 129 2.31 4.84 5.77
N GLU A 130 2.63 5.50 4.65
CA GLU A 130 1.99 6.77 4.23
C GLU A 130 2.06 7.86 5.32
N CYS A 131 3.17 7.82 6.11
CA CYS A 131 3.46 8.77 7.18
C CYS A 131 4.38 9.89 6.70
N GLN A 132 4.52 10.93 7.52
CA GLN A 132 5.54 11.94 7.31
C GLN A 132 6.94 11.30 7.36
N GLN A 133 7.87 11.84 6.55
CA GLN A 133 9.27 11.39 6.59
C GLN A 133 10.02 12.11 7.72
N VAL A 134 9.36 12.23 8.86
CA VAL A 134 9.86 12.86 10.08
C VAL A 134 9.90 11.84 11.19
N GLY A 135 11.06 11.69 11.82
CA GLY A 135 11.22 10.69 12.86
C GLY A 135 12.65 10.58 13.36
N LEU A 136 12.87 9.65 14.28
CA LEU A 136 14.17 9.39 14.85
C LEU A 136 14.44 7.90 15.04
N VAL A 137 15.71 7.54 15.01
CA VAL A 137 16.20 6.19 15.29
C VAL A 137 17.05 6.25 16.56
N CYS A 138 16.69 5.41 17.53
CA CYS A 138 17.38 5.31 18.81
C CYS A 138 17.94 3.91 19.02
N SER A 139 18.96 3.78 19.86
CA SER A 139 19.42 2.48 20.31
C SER A 139 19.75 2.46 21.81
N LYS A 140 19.60 1.26 22.39
CA LYS A 140 19.97 0.93 23.76
C LYS A 140 20.83 -0.33 23.75
N LEU A 141 21.98 -0.28 24.40
CA LEU A 141 22.81 -1.47 24.65
C LEU A 141 22.32 -2.19 25.90
N ASP A 142 22.45 -3.52 25.92
CA ASP A 142 22.14 -4.31 27.10
C ASP A 142 23.06 -3.89 28.25
N GLY A 143 22.44 -3.50 29.36
CA GLY A 143 23.16 -3.01 30.55
C GLY A 143 23.37 -1.50 30.61
N ASP A 144 23.05 -0.75 29.53
CA ASP A 144 23.08 0.71 29.56
C ASP A 144 21.80 1.27 30.17
N ASN A 145 21.97 2.34 30.98
CA ASN A 145 20.84 3.07 31.56
C ASN A 145 20.32 4.22 30.71
N PHE A 146 20.83 4.40 29.48
CA PHE A 146 20.40 5.46 28.63
C PHE A 146 20.18 4.99 27.19
N ILE A 147 19.29 5.68 26.51
CA ILE A 147 18.99 5.49 25.10
C ILE A 147 19.69 6.58 24.30
N GLN A 148 20.42 6.20 23.26
CA GLN A 148 21.14 7.12 22.39
C GLN A 148 20.41 7.31 21.06
N VAL A 149 20.32 8.55 20.58
CA VAL A 149 19.80 8.89 19.25
C VAL A 149 20.89 8.60 18.21
N LEU A 150 20.63 7.68 17.31
CA LEU A 150 21.52 7.31 16.21
C LEU A 150 21.36 8.20 14.97
N GLY A 151 20.21 8.84 14.81
CA GLY A 151 19.90 9.75 13.73
C GLY A 151 18.43 10.10 13.69
N GLY A 152 18.08 11.08 12.88
CA GLY A 152 16.72 11.56 12.69
C GLY A 152 16.55 12.29 11.38
N SER A 153 15.30 12.63 11.07
CA SER A 153 14.93 13.48 9.94
C SER A 153 13.92 14.54 10.40
N GLY A 154 13.80 15.61 9.59
CA GLY A 154 13.02 16.76 9.96
C GLY A 154 13.62 17.49 11.17
N HIS A 155 12.78 17.86 12.13
CA HIS A 155 13.24 18.57 13.33
C HIS A 155 14.07 17.70 14.30
N TYR A 156 14.14 16.38 14.08
CA TYR A 156 14.97 15.45 14.88
C TYR A 156 16.43 15.36 14.40
N GLU A 157 16.80 15.98 13.28
CA GLU A 157 18.18 15.89 12.75
C GLU A 157 19.26 16.42 13.71
N SER A 158 18.91 17.42 14.54
CA SER A 158 19.81 18.06 15.48
C SER A 158 20.20 17.18 16.66
N TYR A 159 19.45 16.13 16.97
CA TYR A 159 19.66 15.28 18.15
C TYR A 159 20.64 14.11 17.93
N PHE A 160 21.32 14.05 16.79
CA PHE A 160 22.28 12.97 16.53
C PHE A 160 23.36 12.89 17.62
N GLY A 161 23.52 11.69 18.20
CA GLY A 161 24.48 11.41 19.25
C GLY A 161 24.04 11.80 20.66
N GLU A 162 22.93 12.54 20.78
CA GLU A 162 22.36 12.94 22.07
C GLU A 162 21.68 11.77 22.78
N LYS A 163 21.46 11.92 24.09
CA LYS A 163 20.60 11.02 24.84
C LYS A 163 19.13 11.32 24.52
N LEU A 164 18.31 10.28 24.44
CA LEU A 164 16.87 10.44 24.20
C LEU A 164 16.21 11.40 25.21
N ALA A 165 16.67 11.39 26.47
CA ALA A 165 16.18 12.31 27.51
C ALA A 165 16.37 13.80 27.18
N ASN A 166 17.20 14.16 26.20
CA ASN A 166 17.40 15.54 25.73
C ASN A 166 16.45 15.90 24.58
N VAL A 167 15.69 14.95 24.06
CA VAL A 167 14.71 15.18 22.99
C VAL A 167 13.44 15.72 23.63
N ASP A 168 13.14 16.97 23.39
CA ASP A 168 11.92 17.63 23.89
C ASP A 168 10.74 17.35 22.94
N SER A 169 10.10 16.19 23.13
CA SER A 169 8.95 15.83 22.29
C SER A 169 8.15 14.64 22.82
N VAL A 170 6.95 14.46 22.26
CA VAL A 170 6.10 13.25 22.45
C VAL A 170 6.86 11.97 22.08
N ALA A 171 7.86 12.06 21.20
CA ALA A 171 8.71 10.94 20.82
C ALA A 171 9.44 10.31 22.02
N LEU A 172 9.84 11.12 23.02
CA LEU A 172 10.51 10.62 24.23
C LEU A 172 9.66 9.56 24.94
N GLU A 173 8.44 9.91 25.31
CA GLU A 173 7.55 9.03 26.07
C GLU A 173 7.24 7.73 25.31
N GLN A 174 6.97 7.86 24.03
CA GLN A 174 6.59 6.70 23.20
C GLN A 174 7.78 5.77 22.94
N VAL A 175 8.98 6.30 22.70
CA VAL A 175 10.18 5.50 22.51
C VAL A 175 10.56 4.80 23.81
N ASP A 176 10.52 5.49 24.96
CA ASP A 176 10.78 4.88 26.28
C ASP A 176 9.80 3.74 26.57
N GLN A 177 8.51 3.96 26.34
CA GLN A 177 7.48 2.92 26.52
C GLN A 177 7.75 1.68 25.64
N CYS A 178 8.19 1.88 24.40
CA CYS A 178 8.53 0.76 23.50
C CYS A 178 9.76 -0.02 23.98
N PHE A 179 10.77 0.65 24.52
CA PHE A 179 11.93 -0.05 25.12
C PHE A 179 11.55 -0.81 26.38
N GLU A 180 10.68 -0.27 27.23
CA GLU A 180 10.20 -0.93 28.46
C GLU A 180 9.31 -2.14 28.18
N SER A 181 8.31 -1.96 27.30
CA SER A 181 7.37 -3.02 26.93
C SER A 181 7.96 -4.05 26.00
N ALA A 182 9.01 -3.65 25.27
CA ALA A 182 9.63 -4.44 24.21
C ALA A 182 8.65 -4.84 23.09
N GLN A 183 7.64 -4.00 22.85
CA GLN A 183 6.59 -4.13 21.83
C GLN A 183 6.51 -2.86 20.99
N HIS A 184 6.01 -2.99 19.77
CA HIS A 184 5.70 -1.84 18.92
C HIS A 184 4.58 -1.00 19.55
N CYS A 185 4.71 0.31 19.45
CA CYS A 185 3.74 1.25 19.99
C CYS A 185 3.14 2.10 18.85
N GLN A 186 1.84 2.34 18.92
CA GLN A 186 1.13 3.16 17.94
C GLN A 186 0.16 4.10 18.63
N THR A 187 0.12 5.34 18.14
CA THR A 187 -0.89 6.35 18.50
C THR A 187 -1.64 6.80 17.25
N ASP A 188 -2.53 7.77 17.38
CA ASP A 188 -3.24 8.34 16.22
C ASP A 188 -2.33 9.17 15.32
N SER A 189 -1.18 9.66 15.83
CA SER A 189 -0.27 10.56 15.14
C SER A 189 1.18 10.07 15.03
N SER A 190 1.48 8.86 15.50
CA SER A 190 2.84 8.33 15.47
C SER A 190 2.88 6.82 15.61
N VAL A 191 3.99 6.23 15.16
CA VAL A 191 4.28 4.80 15.32
C VAL A 191 5.74 4.61 15.71
N THR A 192 6.00 3.64 16.58
CA THR A 192 7.35 3.26 16.99
C THR A 192 7.55 1.76 16.85
N PHE A 193 8.52 1.39 16.04
CA PHE A 193 8.97 0.00 15.90
C PHE A 193 10.13 -0.27 16.83
N ILE A 194 10.18 -1.47 17.42
CA ILE A 194 11.31 -1.96 18.21
C ILE A 194 11.95 -3.15 17.52
N VAL A 195 13.27 -3.09 17.33
CA VAL A 195 14.07 -4.16 16.73
C VAL A 195 15.06 -4.65 17.79
N LYS A 196 15.16 -5.96 17.95
CA LYS A 196 16.04 -6.58 18.94
C LYS A 196 17.14 -7.39 18.28
N SER A 197 18.35 -7.23 18.77
CA SER A 197 19.51 -8.04 18.46
C SER A 197 20.05 -8.66 19.76
N LYS A 198 21.06 -9.53 19.66
CA LYS A 198 21.64 -10.25 20.84
C LYS A 198 22.12 -9.32 21.95
N HIS A 199 22.58 -8.12 21.64
CA HIS A 199 23.22 -7.21 22.61
C HIS A 199 22.74 -5.76 22.46
N ARG A 200 21.74 -5.51 21.64
CA ARG A 200 21.26 -4.16 21.34
C ARG A 200 19.78 -4.18 20.97
N GLN A 201 19.07 -3.19 21.44
CA GLN A 201 17.73 -2.87 20.98
C GLN A 201 17.78 -1.55 20.22
N ALA A 202 16.98 -1.42 19.19
CA ALA A 202 16.79 -0.18 18.44
C ALA A 202 15.30 0.14 18.33
N ALA A 203 14.95 1.41 18.42
CA ALA A 203 13.61 1.90 18.18
C ALA A 203 13.62 2.90 17.03
N ILE A 204 12.59 2.82 16.18
CA ILE A 204 12.37 3.71 15.05
C ILE A 204 11.04 4.38 15.27
N TYR A 205 11.05 5.68 15.54
CA TYR A 205 9.87 6.50 15.73
C TYR A 205 9.57 7.30 14.45
N LEU A 206 8.28 7.37 14.06
CA LEU A 206 7.80 8.16 12.94
C LEU A 206 6.54 8.93 13.32
N GLU A 207 6.45 10.16 12.84
CA GLU A 207 5.23 10.98 12.90
C GLU A 207 4.33 10.64 11.71
N CYS A 208 3.03 10.51 11.98
CA CYS A 208 2.01 10.19 10.99
C CYS A 208 0.88 11.22 11.06
N GLU A 209 0.28 11.56 9.93
CA GLU A 209 -0.93 12.38 9.89
C GLU A 209 -2.18 11.57 10.24
N HIS A 210 -2.14 10.27 9.95
CA HIS A 210 -3.20 9.31 10.20
C HIS A 210 -2.62 8.04 10.77
N LYS A 211 -3.42 7.33 11.55
CA LYS A 211 -3.05 6.03 12.10
C LYS A 211 -2.81 5.01 10.99
N PRO A 212 -1.60 4.42 10.88
CA PRO A 212 -1.35 3.36 9.92
C PRO A 212 -2.27 2.16 10.11
N SER A 213 -2.68 1.52 9.02
CA SER A 213 -3.51 0.31 9.05
C SER A 213 -2.69 -0.92 9.45
N ASP A 214 -3.37 -1.96 9.94
CA ASP A 214 -2.71 -3.23 10.31
C ASP A 214 -1.95 -3.85 9.13
N ALA A 215 -2.45 -3.70 7.89
CA ALA A 215 -1.78 -4.18 6.69
C ALA A 215 -0.45 -3.44 6.44
N GLN A 216 -0.42 -2.10 6.62
CA GLN A 216 0.79 -1.31 6.48
C GLN A 216 1.82 -1.66 7.56
N LEU A 217 1.38 -1.91 8.80
CA LEU A 217 2.28 -2.32 9.88
C LEU A 217 2.94 -3.66 9.59
N GLN A 218 2.21 -4.66 9.09
CA GLN A 218 2.77 -5.96 8.71
C GLN A 218 3.88 -5.84 7.65
N PHE A 219 3.76 -4.91 6.69
CA PHE A 219 4.81 -4.66 5.71
C PHE A 219 6.05 -3.97 6.29
N ALA A 220 5.88 -3.18 7.34
CA ALA A 220 6.99 -2.49 7.99
C ALA A 220 7.80 -3.39 8.94
N GLU A 221 7.26 -4.56 9.32
CA GLU A 221 7.91 -5.55 10.19
C GLU A 221 8.78 -6.57 9.43
N ILE A 222 8.71 -6.60 8.09
CA ILE A 222 9.51 -7.48 7.22
C ILE A 222 10.91 -6.89 7.02
#